data_eaf05ee5a225c31115d2f95869c00fef
#
_entry.id   eaf05ee5a225c31115d2f95869c00fef
#
_cell.length_a   1.000
_cell.length_b   1.000
_cell.length_c   1.000
_cell.angle_alpha   90.00
_cell.angle_beta   90.00
_cell.angle_gamma   90.00
#
_symmetry.space_group_name_H-M   'P 1'
#
loop_
_entity.id
_entity.type
_entity.pdbx_description
1 polymer ?
#
loop_
_entity_poly.entity_id
_entity_poly.type
_entity_poly.pdbx_seq_one_letter_code
_entity_poly.pdbx_strand_id
1 'polypeptide(L)'
;MLLNEMIETSPAEMVEAPKAGRPLPDTLTVEEIDRLIGSIDPATKKGLRDRAILELLYSCGLRVTELCDLKIGDLFFGEGYIRVTGKGDKQRLVPVSDIARDRIQLYLETRHSARSGDDTLFLNNRGTRLTRVMIFTIIRQAATRAGIDKHISPHTFRHSFATHLLEGGANIRQVQELLGHENILTTEIYTHLDSTHLRQTVEEHMRIP
;
A
#
# COMPACT_ATOMS: atom_id res chain seq x y z
N MET A 1 1.79 -35.68 37.63
CA MET A 1 0.37 -36.04 37.85
C MET A 1 0.01 -37.35 37.16
N LEU A 2 0.43 -37.64 35.95
CA LEU A 2 0.27 -38.99 35.31
C LEU A 2 0.99 -40.11 36.06
N LEU A 3 2.05 -39.82 36.83
CA LEU A 3 2.81 -40.77 37.63
C LEU A 3 2.11 -41.20 38.94
N ASN A 4 1.00 -40.55 39.33
CA ASN A 4 0.25 -40.84 40.53
C ASN A 4 -1.18 -41.36 40.28
N GLU A 5 -1.45 -41.87 39.04
CA GLU A 5 -2.75 -42.45 38.66
C GLU A 5 -3.97 -41.57 38.93
N MET A 6 -3.79 -40.27 39.09
CA MET A 6 -4.87 -39.33 39.38
C MET A 6 -5.66 -38.86 38.13
N ILE A 7 -5.19 -39.13 36.94
CA ILE A 7 -5.86 -38.80 35.66
C ILE A 7 -5.55 -39.87 34.62
N GLU A 8 -6.59 -40.47 34.06
CA GLU A 8 -6.47 -41.54 33.04
C GLU A 8 -5.99 -41.03 31.66
N THR A 9 -6.15 -39.74 31.40
CA THR A 9 -5.70 -39.08 30.17
C THR A 9 -5.13 -37.71 30.43
N SER A 10 -4.04 -37.36 29.73
CA SER A 10 -3.42 -36.04 29.86
C SER A 10 -4.35 -34.97 29.23
N PRO A 11 -4.71 -33.89 29.97
CA PRO A 11 -5.45 -32.77 29.39
C PRO A 11 -4.72 -32.13 28.18
N ALA A 12 -3.41 -32.34 28.06
CA ALA A 12 -2.62 -31.86 26.93
C ALA A 12 -2.83 -32.65 25.63
N GLU A 13 -3.36 -33.87 25.69
CA GLU A 13 -3.72 -34.65 24.51
C GLU A 13 -4.99 -34.15 23.81
N MET A 14 -5.83 -33.39 24.53
CA MET A 14 -7.00 -32.71 23.95
C MET A 14 -6.71 -31.34 23.34
N VAL A 15 -5.48 -30.83 23.49
CA VAL A 15 -5.07 -29.59 22.83
C VAL A 15 -4.69 -29.94 21.40
N GLU A 16 -5.62 -29.78 20.47
CA GLU A 16 -5.27 -29.78 19.06
C GLU A 16 -4.11 -28.82 18.85
N ALA A 17 -2.99 -29.32 18.31
CA ALA A 17 -1.90 -28.47 17.90
C ALA A 17 -2.44 -27.35 17.01
N PRO A 18 -2.01 -26.08 17.22
CA PRO A 18 -2.44 -25.00 16.35
C PRO A 18 -2.21 -25.46 14.91
N LYS A 19 -3.25 -25.42 14.07
CA LYS A 19 -3.16 -25.81 12.65
C LYS A 19 -1.94 -25.11 12.07
N ALA A 20 -0.90 -25.88 11.81
CA ALA A 20 0.31 -25.44 11.16
C ALA A 20 -0.09 -24.85 9.80
N GLY A 21 0.35 -23.61 9.53
CA GLY A 21 0.27 -23.02 8.22
C GLY A 21 -0.95 -22.11 7.99
N ARG A 22 -0.91 -20.90 8.56
CA ARG A 22 -1.42 -19.81 7.75
C ARG A 22 -0.50 -19.77 6.52
N PRO A 23 -1.04 -20.00 5.29
CA PRO A 23 -0.21 -19.79 4.10
C PRO A 23 0.39 -18.39 4.20
N LEU A 24 1.68 -18.26 3.91
CA LEU A 24 2.32 -16.96 3.78
C LEU A 24 1.43 -16.12 2.88
N PRO A 25 1.06 -14.89 3.27
CA PRO A 25 0.19 -14.07 2.44
C PRO A 25 0.81 -13.98 1.04
N ASP A 26 -0.01 -14.26 0.02
CA ASP A 26 0.43 -14.22 -1.37
C ASP A 26 1.04 -12.85 -1.67
N THR A 27 2.32 -12.82 -2.00
CA THR A 27 2.98 -11.64 -2.55
C THR A 27 2.81 -11.63 -4.07
N LEU A 28 2.77 -10.44 -4.63
CA LEU A 28 2.87 -10.23 -6.08
C LEU A 28 4.34 -10.08 -6.45
N THR A 29 4.76 -10.67 -7.55
CA THR A 29 6.06 -10.35 -8.15
C THR A 29 6.01 -8.99 -8.85
N VAL A 30 7.18 -8.42 -9.18
CA VAL A 30 7.25 -7.15 -9.93
C VAL A 30 6.50 -7.29 -11.26
N GLU A 31 6.71 -8.41 -11.99
CA GLU A 31 6.06 -8.69 -13.28
C GLU A 31 4.54 -8.83 -13.15
N GLU A 32 4.05 -9.36 -12.03
CA GLU A 32 2.61 -9.43 -11.75
C GLU A 32 2.01 -8.04 -11.50
N ILE A 33 2.73 -7.17 -10.80
CA ILE A 33 2.33 -5.78 -10.56
C ILE A 33 2.29 -5.01 -11.88
N ASP A 34 3.31 -5.15 -12.71
CA ASP A 34 3.36 -4.53 -14.03
C ASP A 34 2.20 -4.98 -14.92
N ARG A 35 1.91 -6.28 -14.94
CA ARG A 35 0.75 -6.82 -15.66
C ARG A 35 -0.57 -6.28 -15.12
N LEU A 36 -0.72 -6.17 -13.79
CA LEU A 36 -1.91 -5.58 -13.16
C LEU A 36 -2.14 -4.15 -13.63
N ILE A 37 -1.13 -3.30 -13.48
CA ILE A 37 -1.22 -1.88 -13.86
C ILE A 37 -1.36 -1.75 -15.37
N GLY A 38 -0.60 -2.54 -16.15
CA GLY A 38 -0.64 -2.58 -17.60
C GLY A 38 -1.99 -3.02 -18.18
N SER A 39 -2.75 -3.86 -17.45
CA SER A 39 -4.07 -4.34 -17.87
C SER A 39 -5.16 -3.24 -17.89
N ILE A 40 -4.89 -2.08 -17.31
CA ILE A 40 -5.84 -0.98 -17.24
C ILE A 40 -5.64 -0.06 -18.43
N ASP A 41 -6.69 0.20 -19.20
CA ASP A 41 -6.68 1.10 -20.36
C ASP A 41 -6.44 2.56 -19.95
N PRO A 42 -5.29 3.18 -20.33
CA PRO A 42 -4.97 4.56 -19.97
C PRO A 42 -5.74 5.61 -20.81
N ALA A 43 -6.45 5.21 -21.84
CA ALA A 43 -7.20 6.15 -22.69
C ALA A 43 -8.46 6.69 -22.01
N THR A 44 -8.88 6.09 -20.89
CA THR A 44 -10.08 6.50 -20.15
C THR A 44 -9.74 7.25 -18.87
N LYS A 45 -10.56 8.25 -18.51
CA LYS A 45 -10.44 8.96 -17.21
C LYS A 45 -10.42 8.00 -16.01
N LYS A 46 -11.26 6.96 -16.09
CA LYS A 46 -11.30 5.90 -15.07
C LYS A 46 -9.99 5.12 -15.03
N GLY A 47 -9.44 4.79 -16.18
CA GLY A 47 -8.19 4.05 -16.28
C GLY A 47 -6.99 4.85 -15.78
N LEU A 48 -6.89 6.13 -16.10
CA LEU A 48 -5.84 7.02 -15.56
C LEU A 48 -5.89 7.03 -14.02
N ARG A 49 -7.09 7.19 -13.44
CA ARG A 49 -7.30 7.11 -11.99
C ARG A 49 -6.87 5.76 -11.42
N ASP A 50 -7.37 4.67 -12.01
CA ASP A 50 -7.18 3.33 -11.47
C ASP A 50 -5.69 2.92 -11.56
N ARG A 51 -4.97 3.32 -12.61
CA ARG A 51 -3.51 3.17 -12.72
C ARG A 51 -2.77 3.93 -11.62
N ALA A 52 -3.10 5.20 -11.39
CA ALA A 52 -2.49 5.99 -10.33
C ALA A 52 -2.74 5.40 -8.94
N ILE A 53 -3.93 4.83 -8.70
CA ILE A 53 -4.27 4.14 -7.44
C ILE A 53 -3.38 2.92 -7.22
N LEU A 54 -3.26 2.02 -8.22
CA LEU A 54 -2.45 0.81 -8.08
C LEU A 54 -0.96 1.14 -7.92
N GLU A 55 -0.49 2.14 -8.64
CA GLU A 55 0.88 2.62 -8.53
C GLU A 55 1.19 3.11 -7.11
N LEU A 56 0.35 3.97 -6.53
CA LEU A 56 0.54 4.45 -5.16
C LEU A 56 0.44 3.34 -4.11
N LEU A 57 -0.48 2.40 -4.27
CA LEU A 57 -0.58 1.25 -3.36
C LEU A 57 0.72 0.45 -3.34
N TYR A 58 1.36 0.30 -4.50
CA TYR A 58 2.60 -0.44 -4.61
C TYR A 58 3.81 0.41 -4.23
N SER A 59 4.04 1.55 -4.89
CA SER A 59 5.27 2.33 -4.72
C SER A 59 5.41 3.01 -3.36
N CYS A 60 4.30 3.25 -2.67
CA CYS A 60 4.27 3.90 -1.36
C CYS A 60 3.80 2.99 -0.22
N GLY A 61 3.38 1.76 -0.51
CA GLY A 61 2.91 0.81 0.49
C GLY A 61 1.75 1.32 1.34
N LEU A 62 0.86 2.15 0.79
CA LEU A 62 -0.21 2.81 1.54
C LEU A 62 -1.25 1.83 2.08
N ARG A 63 -1.83 2.14 3.25
CA ARG A 63 -3.07 1.50 3.68
C ARG A 63 -4.22 2.00 2.82
N VAL A 64 -5.23 1.15 2.57
CA VAL A 64 -6.40 1.52 1.74
C VAL A 64 -7.13 2.75 2.28
N THR A 65 -7.20 2.94 3.59
CA THR A 65 -7.79 4.13 4.21
C THR A 65 -6.97 5.38 3.94
N GLU A 66 -5.65 5.29 4.07
CA GLU A 66 -4.72 6.39 3.78
C GLU A 66 -4.86 6.85 2.32
N LEU A 67 -4.91 5.89 1.38
CA LEU A 67 -5.14 6.20 -0.03
C LEU A 67 -6.49 6.92 -0.28
N CYS A 68 -7.57 6.45 0.37
CA CYS A 68 -8.89 7.07 0.22
C CYS A 68 -8.96 8.48 0.82
N ASP A 69 -8.15 8.76 1.84
CA ASP A 69 -8.14 10.03 2.57
C ASP A 69 -7.13 11.05 2.03
N LEU A 70 -6.27 10.62 1.10
CA LEU A 70 -5.22 11.46 0.51
C LEU A 70 -5.82 12.66 -0.21
N LYS A 71 -5.21 13.83 -0.01
CA LYS A 71 -5.64 15.10 -0.56
C LYS A 71 -4.65 15.62 -1.60
N ILE A 72 -5.11 16.51 -2.48
CA ILE A 72 -4.22 17.19 -3.44
C ILE A 72 -3.17 18.03 -2.69
N GLY A 73 -3.58 18.68 -1.59
CA GLY A 73 -2.68 19.46 -0.73
C GLY A 73 -1.64 18.64 0.05
N ASP A 74 -1.71 17.29 -0.04
CA ASP A 74 -0.70 16.39 0.55
C ASP A 74 0.39 15.96 -0.43
N LEU A 75 0.35 16.44 -1.68
CA LEU A 75 1.28 16.08 -2.75
C LEU A 75 2.42 17.11 -2.81
N PHE A 76 3.60 16.73 -2.35
CA PHE A 76 4.82 17.55 -2.36
C PHE A 76 5.77 17.02 -3.43
N PHE A 77 5.33 17.06 -4.69
CA PHE A 77 6.07 16.47 -5.82
C PHE A 77 7.40 17.18 -6.12
N GLY A 78 7.50 18.48 -5.81
CA GLY A 78 8.76 19.22 -5.93
C GLY A 78 9.84 18.68 -5.00
N GLU A 79 9.44 18.16 -3.84
CA GLU A 79 10.32 17.57 -2.82
C GLU A 79 10.39 16.03 -2.91
N GLY A 80 9.57 15.41 -3.76
CA GLY A 80 9.58 13.98 -4.03
C GLY A 80 8.86 13.12 -2.98
N TYR A 81 7.89 13.66 -2.23
CA TYR A 81 7.12 12.90 -1.25
C TYR A 81 5.64 13.29 -1.21
N ILE A 82 4.87 12.45 -0.53
CA ILE A 82 3.48 12.72 -0.15
C ILE A 82 3.34 12.65 1.37
N ARG A 83 2.43 13.45 1.93
CA ARG A 83 2.07 13.41 3.34
C ARG A 83 0.88 12.47 3.52
N VAL A 84 1.04 11.50 4.40
CA VAL A 84 0.02 10.47 4.67
C VAL A 84 -0.43 10.57 6.11
N THR A 85 -1.74 10.68 6.33
CA THR A 85 -2.35 10.71 7.66
C THR A 85 -2.83 9.29 8.02
N GLY A 86 -2.29 8.74 9.10
CA GLY A 86 -2.61 7.41 9.60
C GLY A 86 -3.58 7.44 10.79
N LYS A 87 -3.64 6.32 11.52
CA LYS A 87 -4.48 6.18 12.71
C LYS A 87 -4.07 7.19 13.80
N GLY A 88 -5.05 7.82 14.43
CA GLY A 88 -4.80 8.82 15.49
C GLY A 88 -4.25 10.15 14.96
N ASP A 89 -4.56 10.47 13.71
CA ASP A 89 -4.14 11.71 13.01
C ASP A 89 -2.61 11.91 12.92
N LYS A 90 -1.85 10.81 13.08
CA LYS A 90 -0.40 10.83 12.93
C LYS A 90 -0.04 10.96 11.45
N GLN A 91 0.79 11.94 11.15
CA GLN A 91 1.27 12.19 9.78
C GLN A 91 2.68 11.63 9.59
N ARG A 92 2.94 11.13 8.38
CA ARG A 92 4.27 10.75 7.93
C ARG A 92 4.50 11.17 6.49
N LEU A 93 5.76 11.38 6.12
CA LEU A 93 6.16 11.59 4.75
C LEU A 93 6.51 10.24 4.13
N VAL A 94 6.02 10.01 2.91
CA VAL A 94 6.30 8.79 2.15
C VAL A 94 6.89 9.22 0.81
N PRO A 95 8.08 8.72 0.44
CA PRO A 95 8.65 8.98 -0.87
C PRO A 95 7.70 8.51 -1.97
N VAL A 96 7.64 9.27 -3.06
CA VAL A 96 6.85 8.94 -4.24
C VAL A 96 7.77 8.79 -5.45
N SER A 97 7.63 7.70 -6.18
CA SER A 97 8.40 7.48 -7.42
C SER A 97 7.97 8.44 -8.51
N ASP A 98 8.88 8.72 -9.46
CA ASP A 98 8.58 9.56 -10.62
C ASP A 98 7.41 8.98 -11.43
N ILE A 99 7.33 7.66 -11.57
CA ILE A 99 6.23 6.98 -12.26
C ILE A 99 4.89 7.24 -11.56
N ALA A 100 4.84 7.10 -10.23
CA ALA A 100 3.61 7.37 -9.47
C ALA A 100 3.20 8.85 -9.58
N ARG A 101 4.17 9.76 -9.49
CA ARG A 101 3.95 11.20 -9.68
C ARG A 101 3.32 11.48 -11.05
N ASP A 102 3.93 10.98 -12.13
CA ASP A 102 3.48 11.25 -13.49
C ASP A 102 2.06 10.68 -13.74
N ARG A 103 1.77 9.48 -13.21
CA ARG A 103 0.41 8.90 -13.28
C ARG A 103 -0.62 9.72 -12.52
N ILE A 104 -0.26 10.27 -11.37
CA ILE A 104 -1.15 11.15 -10.60
C ILE A 104 -1.39 12.45 -11.37
N GLN A 105 -0.36 13.05 -11.95
CA GLN A 105 -0.48 14.28 -12.74
C GLN A 105 -1.42 14.09 -13.93
N LEU A 106 -1.24 13.01 -14.71
CA LEU A 106 -2.16 12.67 -15.80
C LEU A 106 -3.60 12.47 -15.35
N TYR A 107 -3.80 11.86 -14.17
CA TYR A 107 -5.15 11.73 -13.61
C TYR A 107 -5.72 13.10 -13.21
N LEU A 108 -4.93 13.98 -12.59
CA LEU A 108 -5.37 15.31 -12.14
C LEU A 108 -5.89 16.18 -13.29
N GLU A 109 -5.33 16.06 -14.49
CA GLU A 109 -5.81 16.76 -15.70
C GLU A 109 -7.26 16.40 -16.06
N THR A 110 -7.70 15.19 -15.70
CA THR A 110 -9.03 14.67 -16.01
C THR A 110 -9.96 14.61 -14.80
N ARG A 111 -9.46 14.98 -13.61
CA ARG A 111 -10.21 14.89 -12.35
C ARG A 111 -11.28 16.00 -12.28
N HIS A 112 -12.53 15.61 -12.03
CA HIS A 112 -13.63 16.53 -11.77
C HIS A 112 -14.30 16.19 -10.45
N SER A 113 -14.33 17.15 -9.52
CA SER A 113 -15.09 17.01 -8.27
C SER A 113 -16.54 17.49 -8.46
N ALA A 114 -17.48 16.78 -7.82
CA ALA A 114 -18.88 17.22 -7.75
C ALA A 114 -19.08 18.39 -6.79
N ARG A 115 -18.08 18.68 -5.94
CA ARG A 115 -18.13 19.75 -4.94
C ARG A 115 -17.02 20.75 -5.20
N SER A 116 -17.37 22.03 -5.17
CA SER A 116 -16.36 23.11 -5.22
C SER A 116 -15.51 23.04 -3.94
N GLY A 117 -14.19 23.16 -4.10
CA GLY A 117 -13.23 23.13 -2.98
C GLY A 117 -12.94 21.76 -2.38
N ASP A 118 -13.45 20.66 -2.96
CA ASP A 118 -13.08 19.31 -2.54
C ASP A 118 -11.66 18.97 -3.02
N ASP A 119 -10.74 18.84 -2.09
CA ASP A 119 -9.32 18.53 -2.31
C ASP A 119 -8.98 17.03 -2.23
N THR A 120 -10.00 16.15 -2.04
CA THR A 120 -9.79 14.68 -2.06
C THR A 120 -9.13 14.24 -3.38
N LEU A 121 -8.01 13.54 -3.31
CA LEU A 121 -7.27 13.18 -4.52
C LEU A 121 -8.09 12.26 -5.42
N PHE A 122 -8.50 11.09 -4.93
CA PHE A 122 -9.19 10.09 -5.75
C PHE A 122 -10.70 10.12 -5.62
N LEU A 123 -11.36 10.36 -6.75
CA LEU A 123 -12.80 10.48 -6.84
C LEU A 123 -13.41 9.32 -7.64
N ASN A 124 -14.65 8.97 -7.31
CA ASN A 124 -15.45 8.04 -8.11
C ASN A 124 -16.05 8.76 -9.34
N ASN A 125 -16.78 8.01 -10.17
CA ASN A 125 -17.39 8.57 -11.39
C ASN A 125 -18.46 9.64 -11.13
N ARG A 126 -18.93 9.78 -9.88
CA ARG A 126 -19.88 10.82 -9.45
C ARG A 126 -19.17 12.06 -8.90
N GLY A 127 -17.83 12.10 -8.94
CA GLY A 127 -17.03 13.20 -8.41
C GLY A 127 -17.00 13.25 -6.88
N THR A 128 -17.25 12.15 -6.19
CA THR A 128 -17.14 12.04 -4.73
C THR A 128 -16.03 11.06 -4.34
N ARG A 129 -15.55 11.15 -3.09
CA ARG A 129 -14.48 10.33 -2.54
C ARG A 129 -14.68 8.82 -2.81
N LEU A 130 -13.63 8.13 -3.16
CA LEU A 130 -13.62 6.67 -3.27
C LEU A 130 -13.77 6.00 -1.91
N THR A 131 -14.47 4.87 -1.89
CA THR A 131 -14.57 4.01 -0.70
C THR A 131 -13.57 2.86 -0.78
N ARG A 132 -13.24 2.26 0.38
CA ARG A 132 -12.41 1.05 0.45
C ARG A 132 -12.94 -0.06 -0.46
N VAL A 133 -14.25 -0.29 -0.47
CA VAL A 133 -14.90 -1.32 -1.30
C VAL A 133 -14.63 -1.08 -2.79
N MET A 134 -14.66 0.19 -3.23
CA MET A 134 -14.36 0.53 -4.63
C MET A 134 -12.90 0.22 -4.98
N ILE A 135 -11.95 0.47 -4.08
CA ILE A 135 -10.54 0.12 -4.29
C ILE A 135 -10.38 -1.40 -4.43
N PHE A 136 -11.00 -2.21 -3.57
CA PHE A 136 -11.02 -3.67 -3.72
C PHE A 136 -11.59 -4.11 -5.07
N THR A 137 -12.66 -3.44 -5.54
CA THR A 137 -13.27 -3.73 -6.84
C THR A 137 -12.31 -3.41 -7.99
N ILE A 138 -11.60 -2.27 -7.92
CA ILE A 138 -10.58 -1.88 -8.92
C ILE A 138 -9.50 -2.94 -9.01
N ILE A 139 -8.92 -3.34 -7.86
CA ILE A 139 -7.87 -4.35 -7.78
C ILE A 139 -8.35 -5.67 -8.39
N ARG A 140 -9.54 -6.16 -7.99
CA ARG A 140 -10.08 -7.43 -8.48
C ARG A 140 -10.32 -7.39 -9.99
N GLN A 141 -10.85 -6.29 -10.52
CA GLN A 141 -11.05 -6.13 -11.96
C GLN A 141 -9.72 -6.10 -12.73
N ALA A 142 -8.69 -5.46 -12.18
CA ALA A 142 -7.35 -5.47 -12.76
C ALA A 142 -6.75 -6.88 -12.75
N ALA A 143 -6.85 -7.62 -11.64
CA ALA A 143 -6.38 -9.00 -11.51
C ALA A 143 -7.03 -9.93 -12.55
N THR A 144 -8.36 -9.85 -12.70
CA THR A 144 -9.09 -10.62 -13.71
C THR A 144 -8.60 -10.30 -15.13
N ARG A 145 -8.42 -9.01 -15.47
CA ARG A 145 -7.89 -8.60 -16.78
C ARG A 145 -6.46 -9.06 -17.03
N ALA A 146 -5.62 -9.03 -15.98
CA ALA A 146 -4.23 -9.45 -16.05
C ALA A 146 -4.06 -10.99 -16.05
N GLY A 147 -5.14 -11.76 -15.88
CA GLY A 147 -5.10 -13.23 -15.80
C GLY A 147 -4.36 -13.73 -14.55
N ILE A 148 -4.45 -13.00 -13.43
CA ILE A 148 -3.81 -13.38 -12.17
C ILE A 148 -4.84 -14.02 -11.26
N ASP A 149 -4.66 -15.32 -10.99
CA ASP A 149 -5.56 -16.13 -10.16
C ASP A 149 -5.07 -16.21 -8.69
N LYS A 150 -4.68 -15.05 -8.14
CA LYS A 150 -4.34 -14.89 -6.73
C LYS A 150 -5.39 -14.03 -6.05
N HIS A 151 -5.59 -14.24 -4.74
CA HIS A 151 -6.46 -13.36 -3.95
C HIS A 151 -5.73 -12.05 -3.64
N ILE A 152 -5.90 -11.04 -4.49
CA ILE A 152 -5.22 -9.76 -4.38
C ILE A 152 -6.09 -8.72 -3.66
N SER A 153 -5.48 -8.05 -2.69
CA SER A 153 -6.08 -6.99 -1.87
C SER A 153 -5.12 -5.82 -1.70
N PRO A 154 -5.55 -4.66 -1.16
CA PRO A 154 -4.62 -3.58 -0.80
C PRO A 154 -3.52 -4.03 0.16
N HIS A 155 -3.80 -4.99 1.04
CA HIS A 155 -2.79 -5.56 1.93
C HIS A 155 -1.73 -6.37 1.17
N THR A 156 -2.12 -7.05 0.10
CA THR A 156 -1.19 -7.76 -0.79
C THR A 156 -0.19 -6.80 -1.42
N PHE A 157 -0.65 -5.64 -1.93
CA PHE A 157 0.25 -4.60 -2.47
C PHE A 157 1.25 -4.10 -1.42
N ARG A 158 0.75 -3.77 -0.23
CA ARG A 158 1.60 -3.29 0.86
C ARG A 158 2.60 -4.35 1.34
N HIS A 159 2.19 -5.61 1.36
CA HIS A 159 3.07 -6.72 1.71
C HIS A 159 4.14 -6.94 0.64
N SER A 160 3.76 -6.89 -0.65
CA SER A 160 4.70 -6.98 -1.77
C SER A 160 5.70 -5.82 -1.75
N PHE A 161 5.26 -4.58 -1.48
CA PHE A 161 6.16 -3.44 -1.28
C PHE A 161 7.20 -3.72 -0.19
N ALA A 162 6.77 -4.18 1.00
CA ALA A 162 7.69 -4.48 2.09
C ALA A 162 8.67 -5.60 1.73
N THR A 163 8.19 -6.66 1.10
CA THR A 163 9.00 -7.82 0.69
C THR A 163 10.05 -7.40 -0.33
N HIS A 164 9.66 -6.67 -1.38
CA HIS A 164 10.58 -6.25 -2.43
C HIS A 164 11.66 -5.30 -1.92
N LEU A 165 11.34 -4.39 -0.99
CA LEU A 165 12.34 -3.55 -0.35
C LEU A 165 13.37 -4.38 0.44
N LEU A 166 12.90 -5.37 1.22
CA LEU A 166 13.78 -6.24 1.98
C LEU A 166 14.65 -7.13 1.07
N GLU A 167 14.07 -7.68 0.00
CA GLU A 167 14.80 -8.46 -1.02
C GLU A 167 15.82 -7.60 -1.78
N GLY A 168 15.51 -6.30 -1.97
CA GLY A 168 16.44 -5.31 -2.52
C GLY A 168 17.57 -4.92 -1.58
N GLY A 169 17.52 -5.34 -0.29
CA GLY A 169 18.56 -5.09 0.71
C GLY A 169 18.25 -3.95 1.69
N ALA A 170 17.04 -3.38 1.66
CA ALA A 170 16.64 -2.36 2.63
C ALA A 170 16.62 -2.93 4.06
N ASN A 171 17.00 -2.12 5.03
CA ASN A 171 16.94 -2.50 6.43
C ASN A 171 15.47 -2.58 6.91
N ILE A 172 15.18 -3.59 7.74
CA ILE A 172 13.83 -3.78 8.28
C ILE A 172 13.27 -2.56 9.02
N ARG A 173 14.13 -1.78 9.68
CA ARG A 173 13.72 -0.54 10.36
C ARG A 173 13.27 0.53 9.37
N GLN A 174 13.97 0.68 8.25
CA GLN A 174 13.60 1.60 7.16
C GLN A 174 12.23 1.22 6.59
N VAL A 175 12.01 -0.08 6.36
CA VAL A 175 10.71 -0.58 5.87
C VAL A 175 9.59 -0.34 6.89
N GLN A 176 9.84 -0.57 8.18
CA GLN A 176 8.87 -0.29 9.24
C GLN A 176 8.52 1.20 9.33
N GLU A 177 9.49 2.08 9.14
CA GLU A 177 9.33 3.53 9.15
C GLU A 177 8.48 3.99 7.94
N LEU A 178 8.82 3.55 6.73
CA LEU A 178 8.05 3.80 5.51
C LEU A 178 6.59 3.36 5.67
N LEU A 179 6.37 2.22 6.29
CA LEU A 179 5.04 1.68 6.53
C LEU A 179 4.29 2.34 7.69
N GLY A 180 4.95 3.12 8.54
CA GLY A 180 4.34 3.76 9.71
C GLY A 180 3.85 2.73 10.73
N HIS A 181 4.73 1.83 11.19
CA HIS A 181 4.49 0.94 12.31
C HIS A 181 4.66 1.68 13.64
N GLU A 182 3.74 1.50 14.59
CA GLU A 182 3.56 2.33 15.81
C GLU A 182 4.72 2.33 16.83
N ASN A 183 5.80 1.62 16.62
CA ASN A 183 6.85 1.43 17.63
C ASN A 183 8.13 2.27 17.45
N ILE A 184 8.16 3.25 16.56
CA ILE A 184 9.31 4.15 16.44
C ILE A 184 8.83 5.60 16.43
N LEU A 185 9.07 6.26 17.58
CA LEU A 185 9.15 7.70 17.84
C LEU A 185 8.33 8.66 16.95
N THR A 186 7.35 9.24 17.63
CA THR A 186 6.73 10.56 17.47
C THR A 186 7.28 11.51 16.41
N THR A 187 6.34 12.01 15.68
CA THR A 187 6.23 13.02 14.63
C THR A 187 7.05 14.33 14.79
N GLU A 188 7.94 14.43 15.73
CA GLU A 188 8.61 15.72 16.02
C GLU A 188 9.94 15.97 15.31
N ILE A 189 10.50 14.98 14.62
CA ILE A 189 11.82 15.15 13.96
C ILE A 189 11.83 14.50 12.57
N TYR A 190 10.89 14.85 11.67
CA TYR A 190 11.15 14.66 10.24
C TYR A 190 11.85 15.92 9.71
N THR A 191 13.15 15.98 9.90
CA THR A 191 14.01 16.95 9.21
C THR A 191 14.14 16.51 7.73
N HIS A 192 14.43 17.45 6.85
CA HIS A 192 14.68 17.19 5.42
C HIS A 192 15.71 16.07 5.17
N LEU A 193 16.61 15.80 6.13
CA LEU A 193 17.62 14.74 6.07
C LEU A 193 17.03 13.33 6.12
N ASP A 194 15.99 13.10 6.95
CA ASP A 194 15.38 11.76 7.10
C ASP A 194 14.56 11.37 5.85
N SER A 195 13.86 12.34 5.23
CA SER A 195 13.10 12.10 4.00
C SER A 195 13.99 11.77 2.81
N THR A 196 15.18 12.35 2.72
CA THR A 196 16.16 12.06 1.67
C THR A 196 16.68 10.63 1.79
N HIS A 197 16.96 10.17 3.01
CA HIS A 197 17.43 8.80 3.26
C HIS A 197 16.35 7.76 2.92
N LEU A 198 15.10 8.02 3.29
CA LEU A 198 13.97 7.14 2.95
C LEU A 198 13.73 7.07 1.43
N ARG A 199 13.89 8.21 0.73
CA ARG A 199 13.82 8.27 -0.72
C ARG A 199 14.91 7.42 -1.36
N GLN A 200 16.16 7.59 -0.93
CA GLN A 200 17.28 6.76 -1.41
C GLN A 200 17.02 5.27 -1.18
N THR A 201 16.47 4.89 -0.02
CA THR A 201 16.11 3.50 0.27
C THR A 201 15.11 2.95 -0.75
N VAL A 202 14.09 3.72 -1.13
CA VAL A 202 13.11 3.29 -2.14
C VAL A 202 13.76 3.23 -3.53
N GLU A 203 14.52 4.24 -3.93
CA GLU A 203 15.18 4.29 -5.24
C GLU A 203 16.24 3.19 -5.41
N GLU A 204 17.02 2.88 -4.37
CA GLU A 204 18.10 1.89 -4.42
C GLU A 204 17.60 0.44 -4.30
N HIS A 205 16.54 0.20 -3.53
CA HIS A 205 16.11 -1.15 -3.15
C HIS A 205 14.78 -1.58 -3.77
N MET A 206 14.03 -0.66 -4.34
CA MET A 206 12.81 -1.00 -5.06
C MET A 206 13.12 -1.06 -6.55
N ARG A 207 13.04 -2.25 -7.13
CA ARG A 207 13.07 -2.42 -8.59
C ARG A 207 11.78 -1.87 -9.16
N ILE A 208 11.77 -0.57 -9.44
CA ILE A 208 10.71 0.08 -10.21
C ILE A 208 11.19 0.00 -11.66
N PRO A 209 10.43 -0.61 -12.57
CA PRO A 209 10.80 -0.68 -13.99
C PRO A 209 10.84 0.67 -14.64
#